data_d957d3012fccca3f76e0cf02cef3204c
#
_entry.id   d957d3012fccca3f76e0cf02cef3204c
#
_cell.length_a   1.000
_cell.length_b   1.000
_cell.length_c   1.000
_cell.angle_alpha   90.00
_cell.angle_beta   90.00
_cell.angle_gamma   90.00
#
_symmetry.space_group_name_H-M   'P 1'
#
loop_
_entity.id
_entity.type
_entity.pdbx_description
1 polymer ?
#
loop_
_entity_poly.entity_id
_entity_poly.type
_entity_poly.pdbx_seq_one_letter_code
_entity_poly.pdbx_strand_id
1 'polypeptide(L)'
;MSKHAISNEKESVGAIIKKFMHVIGINHRLCKWILPCNLGKNIIMAGLPYVGIVYGCNILNALVAREAKGHIMNMVYQLLVITFAMTLLYHILDKAGNAMRDNIRYRIKADISSKAASLDYQDLESQDSMQLLTAALEGEKESGGIYWFSDKLGVLIGDVASIFYAFIVLVPILTQQQHLTGNGVMQILNSKWIIYLIFLLNLFSMFLFMWISKKGNKKQYEIYEESLDAIRKDDYFYREILSKYATGKEIRLYALKDLLLRDMTKVWDEKCNIQDRKLDIQEKIRIRYLIVQALLLVISYTVIGVRGVNGMITGAEVVKYVSALTALGGACQYMVDHFETVLLNMQYLHHYYEYLQLPNRKQTGGKPTADLPQQDLVITFEDVSFKYPGGKKDSLEHVNLTFHYGEKIALVGPNGAGKTTLILLLCRLYEPTHGRILLNGIDIREYDYEEYLAMFGVVFRISNCSL
;
A
#
# COMPACT_ATOMS: atom_id res chain seq x y z
N MET A 1 19.26 -7.74 17.02
CA MET A 1 19.63 -6.66 16.09
C MET A 1 19.96 -7.31 14.75
N SER A 2 18.92 -7.70 14.00
CA SER A 2 19.08 -8.25 12.65
C SER A 2 19.06 -7.10 11.65
N LYS A 3 20.10 -6.98 10.87
CA LYS A 3 20.30 -6.02 9.80
C LYS A 3 19.43 -6.41 8.60
N HIS A 4 18.13 -6.18 8.65
CA HIS A 4 17.36 -5.85 7.47
C HIS A 4 17.37 -4.32 7.30
N ALA A 5 18.57 -3.75 7.30
CA ALA A 5 18.80 -2.50 6.61
C ALA A 5 18.44 -2.77 5.16
N ILE A 6 17.27 -2.27 4.73
CA ILE A 6 16.94 -2.14 3.32
C ILE A 6 18.13 -1.42 2.72
N SER A 7 18.97 -2.16 1.99
CA SER A 7 20.15 -1.64 1.35
C SER A 7 19.69 -0.47 0.47
N ASN A 8 20.22 0.71 0.74
CA ASN A 8 20.15 1.90 -0.10
C ASN A 8 20.94 1.67 -1.43
N GLU A 9 20.90 0.48 -1.98
CA GLU A 9 21.30 0.22 -3.35
C GLU A 9 20.25 0.90 -4.23
N LYS A 10 20.73 1.78 -5.09
CA LYS A 10 19.96 2.35 -6.19
C LYS A 10 19.36 1.17 -6.96
N GLU A 11 18.12 0.78 -6.62
CA GLU A 11 17.42 -0.23 -7.39
C GLU A 11 17.50 0.16 -8.87
N SER A 12 17.96 -0.74 -9.70
CA SER A 12 18.01 -0.49 -11.13
C SER A 12 16.58 -0.24 -11.63
N VAL A 13 16.41 0.68 -12.57
CA VAL A 13 15.10 0.97 -13.18
C VAL A 13 14.42 -0.33 -13.62
N GLY A 14 15.19 -1.30 -14.11
CA GLY A 14 14.69 -2.63 -14.49
C GLY A 14 14.10 -3.43 -13.32
N ALA A 15 14.66 -3.31 -12.11
CA ALA A 15 14.12 -3.97 -10.92
C ALA A 15 12.77 -3.35 -10.49
N ILE A 16 12.65 -2.03 -10.55
CA ILE A 16 11.40 -1.31 -10.27
C ILE A 16 10.31 -1.72 -11.27
N ILE A 17 10.63 -1.78 -12.57
CA ILE A 17 9.69 -2.21 -13.61
C ILE A 17 9.25 -3.66 -13.38
N LYS A 18 10.17 -4.56 -13.01
CA LYS A 18 9.82 -5.95 -12.71
C LYS A 18 8.87 -6.07 -11.51
N LYS A 19 9.13 -5.34 -10.43
CA LYS A 19 8.23 -5.26 -9.26
C LYS A 19 6.86 -4.72 -9.64
N PHE A 20 6.83 -3.65 -10.44
CA PHE A 20 5.59 -3.03 -10.94
C PHE A 20 4.75 -4.01 -11.77
N MET A 21 5.34 -4.69 -12.74
CA MET A 21 4.65 -5.70 -13.54
C MET A 21 4.14 -6.87 -12.70
N HIS A 22 4.90 -7.25 -11.67
CA HIS A 22 4.49 -8.29 -10.74
C HIS A 22 3.25 -7.89 -9.94
N VAL A 23 3.21 -6.66 -9.40
CA VAL A 23 2.04 -6.13 -8.66
C VAL A 23 0.80 -6.03 -9.57
N ILE A 24 0.97 -5.63 -10.84
CA ILE A 24 -0.12 -5.66 -11.84
C ILE A 24 -0.63 -7.09 -12.04
N GLY A 25 0.27 -8.07 -12.12
CA GLY A 25 -0.07 -9.50 -12.24
C GLY A 25 -0.91 -10.00 -11.05
N ILE A 26 -0.51 -9.66 -9.81
CA ILE A 26 -1.27 -10.00 -8.60
C ILE A 26 -2.66 -9.35 -8.65
N ASN A 27 -2.71 -8.08 -9.00
CA ASN A 27 -3.95 -7.33 -9.10
C ASN A 27 -4.92 -7.97 -10.11
N HIS A 28 -4.41 -8.35 -11.29
CA HIS A 28 -5.19 -9.03 -12.31
C HIS A 28 -5.70 -10.42 -11.84
N ARG A 29 -4.88 -11.17 -11.09
CA ARG A 29 -5.28 -12.44 -10.49
C ARG A 29 -6.41 -12.28 -9.47
N LEU A 30 -6.33 -11.25 -8.62
CA LEU A 30 -7.35 -11.01 -7.60
C LEU A 30 -8.65 -10.48 -8.18
N CYS A 31 -8.58 -9.52 -9.12
CA CYS A 31 -9.73 -8.97 -9.82
C CYS A 31 -9.32 -8.32 -11.14
N LYS A 32 -9.57 -9.00 -12.25
CA LYS A 32 -9.18 -8.53 -13.59
C LYS A 32 -9.84 -7.25 -14.07
N TRP A 33 -11.00 -6.89 -13.52
CA TRP A 33 -11.76 -5.71 -13.94
C TRP A 33 -11.48 -4.44 -13.14
N ILE A 34 -10.78 -4.52 -12.00
CA ILE A 34 -10.56 -3.36 -11.13
C ILE A 34 -9.69 -2.30 -11.80
N LEU A 35 -8.61 -2.71 -12.46
CA LEU A 35 -7.72 -1.78 -13.14
C LEU A 35 -8.41 -1.07 -14.32
N PRO A 36 -9.08 -1.75 -15.27
CA PRO A 36 -9.87 -1.08 -16.31
C PRO A 36 -10.92 -0.11 -15.77
N CYS A 37 -11.65 -0.46 -14.71
CA CYS A 37 -12.64 0.44 -14.10
C CYS A 37 -11.98 1.69 -13.51
N ASN A 38 -10.87 1.54 -12.78
CA ASN A 38 -10.14 2.67 -12.19
C ASN A 38 -9.52 3.56 -13.28
N LEU A 39 -8.98 2.99 -14.36
CA LEU A 39 -8.48 3.75 -15.51
C LEU A 39 -9.61 4.53 -16.18
N GLY A 40 -10.72 3.86 -16.51
CA GLY A 40 -11.85 4.49 -17.20
C GLY A 40 -12.45 5.65 -16.39
N LYS A 41 -12.73 5.46 -15.09
CA LYS A 41 -13.29 6.52 -14.25
C LYS A 41 -12.38 7.75 -14.17
N ASN A 42 -11.05 7.56 -14.04
CA ASN A 42 -10.13 8.68 -13.86
C ASN A 42 -9.84 9.43 -15.17
N ILE A 43 -9.81 8.75 -16.32
CA ILE A 43 -9.73 9.39 -17.63
C ILE A 43 -10.97 10.26 -17.89
N ILE A 44 -12.18 9.78 -17.55
CA ILE A 44 -13.43 10.54 -17.68
C ILE A 44 -13.40 11.77 -16.76
N MET A 45 -13.01 11.57 -15.49
CA MET A 45 -12.94 12.66 -14.52
C MET A 45 -11.94 13.73 -14.91
N ALA A 46 -10.79 13.33 -15.45
CA ALA A 46 -9.76 14.24 -15.97
C ALA A 46 -10.26 15.11 -17.13
N GLY A 47 -11.18 14.59 -17.97
CA GLY A 47 -11.74 15.32 -19.10
C GLY A 47 -12.85 16.32 -18.74
N LEU A 48 -13.53 16.12 -17.62
CA LEU A 48 -14.69 16.91 -17.23
C LEU A 48 -14.44 18.43 -17.14
N PRO A 49 -13.36 18.92 -16.50
CA PRO A 49 -13.05 20.35 -16.48
C PRO A 49 -12.84 20.95 -17.87
N TYR A 50 -12.21 20.21 -18.79
CA TYR A 50 -11.92 20.69 -20.14
C TYR A 50 -13.16 20.81 -21.01
N VAL A 51 -14.16 19.96 -20.84
CA VAL A 51 -15.48 20.10 -21.45
C VAL A 51 -16.11 21.43 -21.02
N GLY A 52 -16.09 21.74 -19.70
CA GLY A 52 -16.57 23.01 -19.16
C GLY A 52 -15.81 24.23 -19.72
N ILE A 53 -14.48 24.14 -19.83
CA ILE A 53 -13.62 25.21 -20.36
C ILE A 53 -13.95 25.49 -21.83
N VAL A 54 -14.09 24.46 -22.67
CA VAL A 54 -14.34 24.61 -24.10
C VAL A 54 -15.75 25.12 -24.37
N TYR A 55 -16.77 24.50 -23.79
CA TYR A 55 -18.14 24.93 -23.96
C TYR A 55 -18.41 26.31 -23.34
N GLY A 56 -17.80 26.60 -22.17
CA GLY A 56 -17.91 27.91 -21.52
C GLY A 56 -17.35 29.03 -22.40
N CYS A 57 -16.20 28.78 -23.07
CA CYS A 57 -15.62 29.71 -24.05
C CYS A 57 -16.56 29.93 -25.24
N ASN A 58 -17.10 28.86 -25.83
CA ASN A 58 -17.98 28.95 -26.99
C ASN A 58 -19.29 29.69 -26.64
N ILE A 59 -19.90 29.40 -25.51
CA ILE A 59 -21.11 30.07 -25.01
C ILE A 59 -20.83 31.56 -24.77
N LEU A 60 -19.68 31.90 -24.16
CA LEU A 60 -19.34 33.29 -23.87
C LEU A 60 -19.09 34.08 -25.19
N ASN A 61 -18.41 33.48 -26.16
CA ASN A 61 -18.21 34.10 -27.49
C ASN A 61 -19.54 34.31 -28.20
N ALA A 62 -20.46 33.35 -28.19
CA ALA A 62 -21.77 33.47 -28.80
C ALA A 62 -22.65 34.55 -28.11
N LEU A 63 -22.54 34.69 -26.77
CA LEU A 63 -23.18 35.77 -26.02
C LEU A 63 -22.68 37.15 -26.41
N VAL A 64 -21.34 37.32 -26.54
CA VAL A 64 -20.70 38.57 -26.94
C VAL A 64 -21.05 38.92 -28.39
N ALA A 65 -21.09 37.90 -29.27
CA ALA A 65 -21.52 38.06 -30.66
C ALA A 65 -23.03 38.29 -30.85
N ARG A 66 -23.84 38.22 -29.77
CA ARG A 66 -25.30 38.32 -29.76
C ARG A 66 -25.98 37.36 -30.73
N GLU A 67 -25.48 36.12 -30.78
CA GLU A 67 -26.08 35.06 -31.59
C GLU A 67 -27.50 34.72 -31.15
N ALA A 68 -28.24 34.02 -32.01
CA ALA A 68 -29.61 33.61 -31.72
C ALA A 68 -29.77 32.84 -30.41
N LYS A 69 -30.72 33.21 -29.56
CA LYS A 69 -30.99 32.59 -28.26
C LYS A 69 -31.09 31.04 -28.34
N GLY A 70 -31.71 30.53 -29.42
CA GLY A 70 -31.81 29.11 -29.65
C GLY A 70 -30.47 28.40 -29.81
N HIS A 71 -29.48 29.04 -30.48
CA HIS A 71 -28.14 28.48 -30.64
C HIS A 71 -27.40 28.40 -29.30
N ILE A 72 -27.44 29.47 -28.52
CA ILE A 72 -26.82 29.54 -27.20
C ILE A 72 -27.41 28.48 -26.27
N MET A 73 -28.77 28.39 -26.25
CA MET A 73 -29.47 27.36 -25.43
C MET A 73 -29.08 25.93 -25.84
N ASN A 74 -28.92 25.68 -27.15
CA ASN A 74 -28.46 24.36 -27.61
C ASN A 74 -27.05 24.01 -27.09
N MET A 75 -26.11 24.94 -27.08
CA MET A 75 -24.80 24.73 -26.49
C MET A 75 -24.89 24.45 -25.00
N VAL A 76 -25.75 25.15 -24.25
CA VAL A 76 -25.97 24.90 -22.83
C VAL A 76 -26.56 23.51 -22.60
N TYR A 77 -27.57 23.09 -23.41
CA TYR A 77 -28.11 21.73 -23.31
C TYR A 77 -27.07 20.67 -23.63
N GLN A 78 -26.25 20.87 -24.66
CA GLN A 78 -25.16 19.95 -24.98
C GLN A 78 -24.15 19.82 -23.81
N LEU A 79 -23.73 20.94 -23.21
CA LEU A 79 -22.86 20.95 -22.04
C LEU A 79 -23.47 20.15 -20.88
N LEU A 80 -24.75 20.41 -20.56
CA LEU A 80 -25.47 19.72 -19.48
C LEU A 80 -25.57 18.20 -19.73
N VAL A 81 -25.92 17.82 -20.96
CA VAL A 81 -26.05 16.40 -21.32
C VAL A 81 -24.71 15.69 -21.24
N ILE A 82 -23.64 16.31 -21.79
CA ILE A 82 -22.28 15.72 -21.78
C ILE A 82 -21.77 15.58 -20.34
N THR A 83 -21.84 16.64 -19.54
CA THR A 83 -21.38 16.63 -18.16
C THR A 83 -22.18 15.65 -17.31
N PHE A 84 -23.49 15.56 -17.50
CA PHE A 84 -24.35 14.58 -16.84
C PHE A 84 -23.95 13.15 -17.23
N ALA A 85 -23.79 12.87 -18.51
CA ALA A 85 -23.41 11.54 -19.01
C ALA A 85 -22.03 11.11 -18.49
N MET A 86 -21.03 12.02 -18.53
CA MET A 86 -19.70 11.76 -18.01
C MET A 86 -19.72 11.50 -16.49
N THR A 87 -20.46 12.32 -15.73
CA THR A 87 -20.58 12.18 -14.28
C THR A 87 -21.31 10.88 -13.91
N LEU A 88 -22.38 10.53 -14.64
CA LEU A 88 -23.10 9.28 -14.44
C LEU A 88 -22.18 8.06 -14.68
N LEU A 89 -21.47 8.08 -15.80
CA LEU A 89 -20.54 7.00 -16.14
C LEU A 89 -19.40 6.89 -15.11
N TYR A 90 -18.84 8.02 -14.66
CA TYR A 90 -17.87 8.06 -13.58
C TYR A 90 -18.41 7.36 -12.32
N HIS A 91 -19.61 7.72 -11.86
CA HIS A 91 -20.20 7.14 -10.64
C HIS A 91 -20.53 5.64 -10.79
N ILE A 92 -20.92 5.19 -11.97
CA ILE A 92 -21.12 3.77 -12.25
C ILE A 92 -19.80 3.00 -12.11
N LEU A 93 -18.73 3.49 -12.73
CA LEU A 93 -17.41 2.88 -12.66
C LEU A 93 -16.84 2.95 -11.24
N ASP A 94 -17.02 4.06 -10.53
CA ASP A 94 -16.56 4.23 -9.16
C ASP A 94 -17.28 3.27 -8.20
N LYS A 95 -18.59 3.13 -8.32
CA LYS A 95 -19.36 2.16 -7.54
C LYS A 95 -18.94 0.72 -7.82
N ALA A 96 -18.70 0.38 -9.09
CA ALA A 96 -18.18 -0.93 -9.47
C ALA A 96 -16.77 -1.16 -8.88
N GLY A 97 -15.87 -0.17 -8.96
CA GLY A 97 -14.53 -0.22 -8.36
C GLY A 97 -14.58 -0.41 -6.85
N ASN A 98 -15.47 0.30 -6.15
CA ASN A 98 -15.63 0.19 -4.70
C ASN A 98 -16.12 -1.20 -4.27
N ALA A 99 -17.07 -1.80 -5.01
CA ALA A 99 -17.52 -3.18 -4.75
C ALA A 99 -16.40 -4.21 -4.97
N MET A 100 -15.57 -4.01 -6.00
CA MET A 100 -14.40 -4.87 -6.27
C MET A 100 -13.32 -4.72 -5.18
N ARG A 101 -13.16 -3.52 -4.60
CA ARG A 101 -12.22 -3.25 -3.51
C ARG A 101 -12.48 -4.14 -2.30
N ASP A 102 -13.71 -4.21 -1.86
CA ASP A 102 -14.07 -4.99 -0.68
C ASP A 102 -13.82 -6.48 -0.93
N ASN A 103 -14.13 -6.97 -2.13
CA ASN A 103 -13.80 -8.34 -2.53
C ASN A 103 -12.28 -8.62 -2.50
N ILE A 104 -11.46 -7.70 -2.99
CA ILE A 104 -9.98 -7.85 -2.95
C ILE A 104 -9.49 -7.90 -1.51
N ARG A 105 -10.00 -7.02 -0.63
CA ARG A 105 -9.61 -7.00 0.79
C ARG A 105 -9.89 -8.34 1.47
N TYR A 106 -11.05 -8.95 1.22
CA TYR A 106 -11.37 -10.28 1.76
C TYR A 106 -10.46 -11.37 1.20
N ARG A 107 -10.14 -11.34 -0.10
CA ARG A 107 -9.22 -12.30 -0.73
C ARG A 107 -7.81 -12.21 -0.17
N ILE A 108 -7.27 -11.00 0.02
CA ILE A 108 -5.95 -10.79 0.64
C ILE A 108 -5.92 -11.40 2.05
N LYS A 109 -6.95 -11.13 2.86
CA LYS A 109 -7.04 -11.70 4.20
C LYS A 109 -7.13 -13.22 4.16
N ALA A 110 -7.90 -13.77 3.24
CA ALA A 110 -8.00 -15.22 3.04
C ALA A 110 -6.65 -15.82 2.61
N ASP A 111 -5.92 -15.18 1.67
CA ASP A 111 -4.59 -15.63 1.24
C ASP A 111 -3.59 -15.63 2.42
N ILE A 112 -3.57 -14.56 3.22
CA ILE A 112 -2.72 -14.46 4.42
C ILE A 112 -3.10 -15.55 5.44
N SER A 113 -4.40 -15.72 5.72
CA SER A 113 -4.87 -16.71 6.70
C SER A 113 -4.60 -18.14 6.22
N SER A 114 -4.82 -18.42 4.93
CA SER A 114 -4.50 -19.70 4.31
C SER A 114 -3.01 -20.01 4.40
N LYS A 115 -2.16 -19.01 4.13
CA LYS A 115 -0.72 -19.15 4.25
C LYS A 115 -0.30 -19.40 5.69
N ALA A 116 -0.84 -18.64 6.66
CA ALA A 116 -0.59 -18.85 8.08
C ALA A 116 -0.97 -20.26 8.53
N ALA A 117 -2.11 -20.77 8.08
CA ALA A 117 -2.56 -22.13 8.39
C ALA A 117 -1.69 -23.23 7.74
N SER A 118 -1.03 -22.93 6.61
CA SER A 118 -0.16 -23.88 5.89
C SER A 118 1.31 -23.83 6.32
N LEU A 119 1.72 -22.78 7.05
CA LEU A 119 3.09 -22.66 7.55
C LEU A 119 3.35 -23.65 8.68
N ASP A 120 4.58 -24.12 8.75
CA ASP A 120 5.04 -24.92 9.86
C ASP A 120 4.93 -24.14 11.17
N TYR A 121 4.54 -24.84 12.25
CA TYR A 121 4.34 -24.20 13.57
C TYR A 121 5.59 -23.43 14.04
N GLN A 122 6.78 -24.01 13.85
CA GLN A 122 8.06 -23.38 14.18
C GLN A 122 8.32 -22.10 13.38
N ASP A 123 7.98 -22.10 12.09
CA ASP A 123 8.16 -20.92 11.23
C ASP A 123 7.11 -19.85 11.56
N LEU A 124 5.87 -20.24 11.91
CA LEU A 124 4.81 -19.33 12.32
C LEU A 124 5.16 -18.55 13.60
N GLU A 125 5.79 -19.21 14.59
CA GLU A 125 6.25 -18.55 15.83
C GLU A 125 7.58 -17.80 15.68
N SER A 126 8.27 -17.94 14.55
CA SER A 126 9.54 -17.27 14.34
C SER A 126 9.35 -15.74 14.33
N GLN A 127 10.31 -15.02 14.91
CA GLN A 127 10.26 -13.56 14.98
C GLN A 127 10.22 -12.95 13.57
N ASP A 128 10.92 -13.54 12.61
CA ASP A 128 11.01 -13.05 11.23
C ASP A 128 9.65 -13.21 10.52
N SER A 129 8.99 -14.36 10.64
CA SER A 129 7.66 -14.60 10.07
C SER A 129 6.58 -13.73 10.70
N MET A 130 6.64 -13.52 12.02
CA MET A 130 5.72 -12.62 12.73
C MET A 130 5.93 -11.16 12.32
N GLN A 131 7.16 -10.74 12.09
CA GLN A 131 7.46 -9.40 11.57
C GLN A 131 6.93 -9.22 10.15
N LEU A 132 7.13 -10.22 9.27
CA LEU A 132 6.61 -10.20 7.91
C LEU A 132 5.08 -10.21 7.89
N LEU A 133 4.43 -11.03 8.72
CA LEU A 133 2.98 -11.04 8.87
C LEU A 133 2.45 -9.68 9.31
N THR A 134 3.08 -9.10 10.33
CA THR A 134 2.72 -7.77 10.84
C THR A 134 2.92 -6.70 9.75
N ALA A 135 4.05 -6.73 9.05
CA ALA A 135 4.32 -5.80 7.96
C ALA A 135 3.32 -5.95 6.79
N ALA A 136 2.93 -7.18 6.46
CA ALA A 136 1.92 -7.45 5.42
C ALA A 136 0.53 -6.93 5.82
N LEU A 137 0.12 -7.13 7.09
CA LEU A 137 -1.17 -6.66 7.61
C LEU A 137 -1.21 -5.13 7.79
N GLU A 138 -0.13 -4.53 8.33
CA GLU A 138 -0.03 -3.08 8.49
C GLU A 138 0.13 -2.39 7.13
N GLY A 139 0.84 -2.99 6.18
CA GLY A 139 0.93 -2.51 4.81
C GLY A 139 -0.45 -2.39 4.15
N GLU A 140 -1.37 -3.34 4.40
CA GLU A 140 -2.77 -3.22 3.94
C GLU A 140 -3.49 -2.05 4.62
N LYS A 141 -3.26 -1.86 5.93
CA LYS A 141 -3.97 -0.86 6.74
C LYS A 141 -3.50 0.58 6.44
N GLU A 142 -2.19 0.80 6.40
CA GLU A 142 -1.58 2.13 6.21
C GLU A 142 -1.60 2.59 4.74
N SER A 143 -1.36 1.69 3.81
CA SER A 143 -1.28 2.01 2.38
C SER A 143 -2.56 1.71 1.60
N GLY A 144 -3.58 1.11 2.24
CA GLY A 144 -4.81 0.67 1.58
C GLY A 144 -4.64 -0.51 0.62
N GLY A 145 -3.48 -1.18 0.65
CA GLY A 145 -3.20 -2.44 -0.04
C GLY A 145 -3.24 -2.35 -1.58
N ILE A 146 -3.46 -3.50 -2.21
CA ILE A 146 -3.50 -3.66 -3.68
C ILE A 146 -4.59 -2.81 -4.34
N TYR A 147 -5.70 -2.55 -3.65
CA TYR A 147 -6.74 -1.67 -4.18
C TYR A 147 -6.21 -0.24 -4.39
N TRP A 148 -5.52 0.32 -3.39
CA TRP A 148 -4.95 1.67 -3.48
C TRP A 148 -3.91 1.77 -4.59
N PHE A 149 -3.13 0.72 -4.81
CA PHE A 149 -2.23 0.67 -5.96
C PHE A 149 -2.98 0.84 -7.27
N SER A 150 -4.07 0.08 -7.48
CA SER A 150 -4.89 0.19 -8.69
C SER A 150 -5.58 1.54 -8.82
N ASP A 151 -6.09 2.09 -7.72
CA ASP A 151 -6.76 3.38 -7.71
C ASP A 151 -5.76 4.49 -8.02
N LYS A 152 -4.61 4.53 -7.33
CA LYS A 152 -3.55 5.52 -7.56
C LYS A 152 -2.92 5.42 -8.95
N LEU A 153 -2.77 4.20 -9.47
CA LEU A 153 -2.34 4.01 -10.86
C LEU A 153 -3.39 4.57 -11.83
N GLY A 154 -4.67 4.36 -11.56
CA GLY A 154 -5.77 4.94 -12.34
C GLY A 154 -5.74 6.47 -12.30
N VAL A 155 -5.54 7.07 -11.12
CA VAL A 155 -5.44 8.53 -10.94
C VAL A 155 -4.21 9.07 -11.68
N LEU A 156 -3.05 8.42 -11.57
CA LEU A 156 -1.83 8.80 -12.28
C LEU A 156 -2.04 8.86 -13.80
N ILE A 157 -2.76 7.87 -14.36
CA ILE A 157 -3.10 7.88 -15.79
C ILE A 157 -4.13 8.97 -16.10
N GLY A 158 -5.04 9.27 -15.17
CA GLY A 158 -5.93 10.42 -15.26
C GLY A 158 -5.18 11.74 -15.34
N ASP A 159 -4.10 11.92 -14.55
CA ASP A 159 -3.25 13.11 -14.60
C ASP A 159 -2.54 13.22 -15.96
N VAL A 160 -2.03 12.12 -16.51
CA VAL A 160 -1.46 12.08 -17.86
C VAL A 160 -2.51 12.46 -18.91
N ALA A 161 -3.74 11.94 -18.78
CA ALA A 161 -4.85 12.31 -19.66
C ALA A 161 -5.21 13.80 -19.54
N SER A 162 -5.18 14.37 -18.32
CA SER A 162 -5.40 15.79 -18.07
C SER A 162 -4.35 16.67 -18.78
N ILE A 163 -3.06 16.29 -18.71
CA ILE A 163 -1.98 16.97 -19.47
C ILE A 163 -2.27 16.93 -20.97
N PHE A 164 -2.72 15.78 -21.48
CA PHE A 164 -3.06 15.62 -22.89
C PHE A 164 -4.29 16.48 -23.29
N TYR A 165 -5.32 16.52 -22.47
CA TYR A 165 -6.49 17.40 -22.70
C TYR A 165 -6.11 18.87 -22.66
N ALA A 166 -5.23 19.29 -21.72
CA ALA A 166 -4.71 20.66 -21.69
C ALA A 166 -3.99 21.00 -23.00
N PHE A 167 -3.16 20.09 -23.50
CA PHE A 167 -2.46 20.28 -24.77
C PHE A 167 -3.43 20.47 -25.93
N ILE A 168 -4.47 19.63 -26.07
CA ILE A 168 -5.50 19.75 -27.11
C ILE A 168 -6.18 21.12 -27.04
N VAL A 169 -6.54 21.62 -25.85
CA VAL A 169 -7.17 22.92 -25.68
C VAL A 169 -6.23 24.08 -26.06
N LEU A 170 -4.92 23.91 -25.90
CA LEU A 170 -3.90 24.91 -26.21
C LEU A 170 -3.46 24.89 -27.69
N VAL A 171 -3.72 23.82 -28.46
CA VAL A 171 -3.34 23.72 -29.87
C VAL A 171 -3.78 24.95 -30.70
N PRO A 172 -5.02 25.49 -30.62
CA PRO A 172 -5.42 26.63 -31.44
C PRO A 172 -4.58 27.87 -31.20
N ILE A 173 -4.18 28.19 -29.97
CA ILE A 173 -3.32 29.36 -29.69
C ILE A 173 -1.87 29.16 -30.18
N LEU A 174 -1.41 27.91 -30.29
CA LEU A 174 -0.09 27.55 -30.79
C LEU A 174 -0.01 27.65 -32.33
N THR A 175 -1.11 27.42 -33.02
CA THR A 175 -1.20 27.40 -34.50
C THR A 175 -1.66 28.71 -35.11
N GLN A 176 -2.16 29.63 -34.28
CA GLN A 176 -2.67 30.92 -34.75
C GLN A 176 -1.58 31.74 -35.41
N GLN A 177 -1.88 32.29 -36.63
CA GLN A 177 -0.98 33.18 -37.33
C GLN A 177 -0.82 34.52 -36.58
N GLN A 178 0.39 35.00 -36.51
CA GLN A 178 0.73 36.19 -35.73
C GLN A 178 0.90 37.40 -36.62
N HIS A 179 0.15 38.45 -36.33
CA HIS A 179 0.52 39.80 -36.76
C HIS A 179 1.45 40.39 -35.69
N LEU A 180 2.76 40.43 -35.97
CA LEU A 180 3.77 41.00 -35.08
C LEU A 180 3.68 42.54 -35.15
N THR A 181 2.68 43.13 -34.51
CA THR A 181 2.54 44.57 -34.33
C THR A 181 3.00 44.96 -32.93
N GLY A 182 3.95 45.90 -32.81
CA GLY A 182 4.41 46.43 -31.52
C GLY A 182 5.93 46.54 -31.38
N ASN A 183 6.42 47.20 -30.34
CA ASN A 183 7.83 47.36 -29.99
C ASN A 183 8.41 46.09 -29.35
N GLY A 184 9.71 45.87 -29.44
CA GLY A 184 10.47 44.66 -29.11
C GLY A 184 9.94 43.70 -28.01
N VAL A 185 9.57 44.20 -26.81
CA VAL A 185 9.00 43.40 -25.74
C VAL A 185 7.62 42.83 -26.13
N MET A 186 6.78 43.63 -26.77
CA MET A 186 5.45 43.25 -27.22
C MET A 186 5.52 42.20 -28.34
N GLN A 187 6.53 42.25 -29.21
CA GLN A 187 6.76 41.22 -30.22
C GLN A 187 7.13 39.87 -29.58
N ILE A 188 7.92 39.89 -28.51
CA ILE A 188 8.29 38.69 -27.77
C ILE A 188 7.05 38.08 -27.11
N LEU A 189 6.23 38.86 -26.38
CA LEU A 189 5.01 38.40 -25.70
C LEU A 189 3.96 37.87 -26.68
N ASN A 190 3.89 38.42 -27.88
CA ASN A 190 2.99 37.97 -28.93
C ASN A 190 3.53 36.78 -29.74
N SER A 191 4.79 36.40 -29.56
CA SER A 191 5.40 35.28 -30.27
C SER A 191 4.81 33.92 -29.82
N LYS A 192 4.53 33.00 -30.78
CA LYS A 192 4.10 31.64 -30.48
C LYS A 192 5.09 30.88 -29.56
N TRP A 193 6.37 31.20 -29.66
CA TRP A 193 7.42 30.58 -28.88
C TRP A 193 7.24 30.78 -27.36
N ILE A 194 6.65 31.89 -26.91
CA ILE A 194 6.40 32.16 -25.50
C ILE A 194 5.36 31.19 -24.93
N ILE A 195 4.35 30.77 -25.70
CA ILE A 195 3.35 29.79 -25.26
C ILE A 195 3.98 28.40 -25.16
N TYR A 196 4.81 28.02 -26.14
CA TYR A 196 5.58 26.76 -26.02
C TYR A 196 6.50 26.81 -24.80
N LEU A 197 7.14 27.95 -24.53
CA LEU A 197 7.99 28.13 -23.37
C LEU A 197 7.18 27.96 -22.06
N ILE A 198 6.01 28.58 -21.94
CA ILE A 198 5.12 28.44 -20.77
C ILE A 198 4.68 26.98 -20.59
N PHE A 199 4.32 26.30 -21.67
CA PHE A 199 3.97 24.90 -21.62
C PHE A 199 5.15 24.03 -21.13
N LEU A 200 6.34 24.24 -21.68
CA LEU A 200 7.56 23.56 -21.26
C LEU A 200 7.95 23.87 -19.80
N LEU A 201 7.77 25.14 -19.37
CA LEU A 201 8.03 25.52 -17.97
C LEU A 201 7.07 24.83 -17.01
N ASN A 202 5.80 24.62 -17.38
CA ASN A 202 4.87 23.81 -16.57
C ASN A 202 5.33 22.35 -16.50
N LEU A 203 5.76 21.74 -17.60
CA LEU A 203 6.31 20.39 -17.58
C LEU A 203 7.62 20.33 -16.78
N PHE A 204 8.48 21.35 -16.91
CA PHE A 204 9.72 21.44 -16.14
C PHE A 204 9.46 21.58 -14.63
N SER A 205 8.40 22.29 -14.23
CA SER A 205 8.00 22.42 -12.83
C SER A 205 7.73 21.04 -12.18
N MET A 206 7.27 20.06 -12.95
CA MET A 206 7.10 18.68 -12.51
C MET A 206 8.44 18.06 -12.08
N PHE A 207 9.51 18.22 -12.88
CA PHE A 207 10.84 17.71 -12.54
C PHE A 207 11.42 18.43 -11.32
N LEU A 208 11.21 19.76 -11.24
CA LEU A 208 11.63 20.55 -10.09
C LEU A 208 10.90 20.08 -8.80
N PHE A 209 9.60 19.82 -8.89
CA PHE A 209 8.82 19.30 -7.77
C PHE A 209 9.31 17.90 -7.37
N MET A 210 9.53 17.00 -8.30
CA MET A 210 10.09 15.66 -8.03
C MET A 210 11.45 15.75 -7.32
N TRP A 211 12.29 16.70 -7.69
CA TRP A 211 13.58 16.93 -7.04
C TRP A 211 13.45 17.47 -5.62
N ILE A 212 12.51 18.41 -5.39
CA ILE A 212 12.19 18.96 -4.05
C ILE A 212 11.60 17.87 -3.15
N SER A 213 10.66 17.10 -3.66
CA SER A 213 9.94 16.04 -2.97
C SER A 213 10.87 14.90 -2.52
N LYS A 214 11.84 14.51 -3.36
CA LYS A 214 12.79 13.45 -3.06
C LYS A 214 13.54 13.63 -1.74
N LYS A 215 13.94 14.87 -1.41
CA LYS A 215 14.62 15.18 -0.13
C LYS A 215 13.66 15.10 1.06
N GLY A 216 12.41 15.50 0.86
CA GLY A 216 11.39 15.45 1.88
C GLY A 216 10.97 14.01 2.19
N ASN A 217 10.76 13.22 1.16
CA ASN A 217 10.35 11.82 1.29
C ASN A 217 11.39 10.97 2.01
N LYS A 218 12.69 11.21 1.78
CA LYS A 218 13.74 10.56 2.57
C LYS A 218 13.60 10.86 4.06
N LYS A 219 13.36 12.12 4.44
CA LYS A 219 13.15 12.51 5.84
C LYS A 219 11.86 11.92 6.42
N GLN A 220 10.80 11.86 5.63
CA GLN A 220 9.54 11.22 6.04
C GLN A 220 9.74 9.72 6.32
N TYR A 221 10.55 9.05 5.51
CA TYR A 221 10.86 7.65 5.72
C TYR A 221 11.70 7.44 6.99
N GLU A 222 12.69 8.29 7.25
CA GLU A 222 13.47 8.27 8.51
C GLU A 222 12.55 8.45 9.73
N ILE A 223 11.60 9.40 9.67
CA ILE A 223 10.60 9.61 10.72
C ILE A 223 9.64 8.42 10.85
N TYR A 224 9.29 7.76 9.74
CA TYR A 224 8.47 6.55 9.78
C TYR A 224 9.20 5.41 10.51
N GLU A 225 10.48 5.19 10.25
CA GLU A 225 11.28 4.19 10.98
C GLU A 225 11.33 4.48 12.48
N GLU A 226 11.53 5.76 12.88
CA GLU A 226 11.43 6.19 14.29
C GLU A 226 10.05 5.88 14.88
N SER A 227 8.97 6.00 14.08
CA SER A 227 7.60 5.80 14.55
C SER A 227 7.22 4.35 14.83
N LEU A 228 7.95 3.36 14.28
CA LEU A 228 7.60 1.94 14.37
C LEU A 228 7.55 1.44 15.82
N ASP A 229 8.39 1.97 16.71
CA ASP A 229 8.38 1.58 18.13
C ASP A 229 7.14 2.13 18.86
N ALA A 230 6.79 3.39 18.60
CA ALA A 230 5.57 4.00 19.15
C ALA A 230 4.30 3.32 18.61
N ILE A 231 4.27 2.95 17.33
CA ILE A 231 3.17 2.20 16.72
C ILE A 231 3.02 0.83 17.38
N ARG A 232 4.12 0.09 17.60
CA ARG A 232 4.08 -1.22 18.27
C ARG A 232 3.59 -1.12 19.71
N LYS A 233 4.02 -0.11 20.45
CA LYS A 233 3.55 0.15 21.82
C LYS A 233 2.05 0.45 21.85
N ASP A 234 1.57 1.31 20.95
CA ASP A 234 0.16 1.66 20.83
C ASP A 234 -0.71 0.43 20.50
N ASP A 235 -0.27 -0.38 19.51
CA ASP A 235 -0.96 -1.62 19.11
C ASP A 235 -0.99 -2.64 20.26
N TYR A 236 0.10 -2.78 21.03
CA TYR A 236 0.15 -3.61 22.23
C TYR A 236 -0.83 -3.13 23.31
N PHE A 237 -0.86 -1.82 23.62
CA PHE A 237 -1.83 -1.28 24.58
C PHE A 237 -3.27 -1.55 24.14
N TYR A 238 -3.57 -1.33 22.87
CA TYR A 238 -4.93 -1.52 22.35
C TYR A 238 -5.32 -2.99 22.30
N ARG A 239 -4.52 -3.86 21.69
CA ARG A 239 -4.88 -5.27 21.43
C ARG A 239 -4.70 -6.16 22.65
N GLU A 240 -3.60 -5.98 23.39
CA GLU A 240 -3.26 -6.90 24.46
C GLU A 240 -3.81 -6.46 25.82
N ILE A 241 -3.93 -5.16 26.05
CA ILE A 241 -4.36 -4.64 27.35
C ILE A 241 -5.84 -4.26 27.34
N LEU A 242 -6.27 -3.41 26.39
CA LEU A 242 -7.62 -2.84 26.43
C LEU A 242 -8.68 -3.72 25.81
N SER A 243 -8.37 -4.47 24.74
CA SER A 243 -9.36 -5.26 24.00
C SER A 243 -9.59 -6.64 24.58
N LYS A 244 -8.69 -7.14 25.44
CA LYS A 244 -8.84 -8.45 26.08
C LYS A 244 -9.68 -8.37 27.35
N TYR A 245 -10.79 -9.14 27.39
CA TYR A 245 -11.64 -9.26 28.56
C TYR A 245 -10.86 -9.73 29.81
N ALA A 246 -9.90 -10.64 29.63
CA ALA A 246 -9.08 -11.20 30.70
C ALA A 246 -8.31 -10.12 31.48
N THR A 247 -7.69 -9.15 30.79
CA THR A 247 -6.94 -8.05 31.41
C THR A 247 -7.84 -7.04 32.15
N GLY A 248 -9.10 -6.95 31.77
CA GLY A 248 -10.07 -6.06 32.44
C GLY A 248 -10.30 -6.41 33.92
N LYS A 249 -10.13 -7.69 34.31
CA LYS A 249 -10.20 -8.13 35.71
C LYS A 249 -8.98 -7.62 36.49
N GLU A 250 -7.79 -7.79 35.95
CA GLU A 250 -6.54 -7.36 36.57
C GLU A 250 -6.46 -5.84 36.71
N ILE A 251 -6.86 -5.10 35.68
CA ILE A 251 -6.90 -3.61 35.70
C ILE A 251 -7.78 -3.12 36.86
N ARG A 252 -8.92 -3.76 37.12
CA ARG A 252 -9.82 -3.38 38.22
C ARG A 252 -9.28 -3.81 39.58
N LEU A 253 -8.77 -5.05 39.68
CA LEU A 253 -8.29 -5.63 40.92
C LEU A 253 -7.07 -4.86 41.47
N TYR A 254 -6.17 -4.47 40.59
CA TYR A 254 -4.94 -3.77 40.96
C TYR A 254 -5.02 -2.25 40.75
N ALA A 255 -6.20 -1.71 40.46
CA ALA A 255 -6.44 -0.26 40.23
C ALA A 255 -5.45 0.37 39.21
N LEU A 256 -5.13 -0.36 38.13
CA LEU A 256 -4.09 0.05 37.16
C LEU A 256 -4.54 1.15 36.19
N LYS A 257 -5.79 1.63 36.27
CA LYS A 257 -6.37 2.59 35.31
C LYS A 257 -5.48 3.80 35.11
N ASP A 258 -5.08 4.47 36.19
CA ASP A 258 -4.34 5.75 36.10
C ASP A 258 -2.91 5.52 35.59
N LEU A 259 -2.29 4.41 35.96
CA LEU A 259 -0.98 4.02 35.44
C LEU A 259 -1.03 3.80 33.91
N LEU A 260 -1.99 3.02 33.46
CA LEU A 260 -2.17 2.70 32.04
C LEU A 260 -2.51 3.95 31.22
N LEU A 261 -3.42 4.80 31.71
CA LEU A 261 -3.75 6.06 31.04
C LEU A 261 -2.54 6.97 30.89
N ARG A 262 -1.73 7.10 31.95
CA ARG A 262 -0.51 7.90 31.91
C ARG A 262 0.49 7.38 30.87
N ASP A 263 0.69 6.07 30.81
CA ASP A 263 1.66 5.48 29.89
C ASP A 263 1.14 5.50 28.45
N MET A 264 -0.15 5.28 28.24
CA MET A 264 -0.82 5.46 26.95
C MET A 264 -0.72 6.92 26.46
N THR A 265 -0.97 7.89 27.32
CA THR A 265 -0.86 9.32 26.95
C THR A 265 0.55 9.65 26.47
N LYS A 266 1.59 9.13 27.12
CA LYS A 266 2.98 9.32 26.63
C LYS A 266 3.20 8.75 25.22
N VAL A 267 2.70 7.55 24.94
CA VAL A 267 2.81 6.93 23.61
C VAL A 267 2.03 7.74 22.58
N TRP A 268 0.86 8.25 22.92
CA TRP A 268 0.06 9.08 22.03
C TRP A 268 0.71 10.43 21.77
N ASP A 269 1.27 11.09 22.79
CA ASP A 269 2.03 12.34 22.64
C ASP A 269 3.25 12.13 21.73
N GLU A 270 3.96 11.01 21.89
CA GLU A 270 5.06 10.63 20.99
C GLU A 270 4.56 10.46 19.54
N LYS A 271 3.44 9.75 19.32
CA LYS A 271 2.84 9.59 17.98
C LYS A 271 2.38 10.92 17.39
N CYS A 272 1.75 11.80 18.19
CA CYS A 272 1.33 13.12 17.74
C CYS A 272 2.54 13.96 17.31
N ASN A 273 3.60 14.00 18.10
CA ASN A 273 4.83 14.73 17.76
C ASN A 273 5.48 14.21 16.46
N ILE A 274 5.47 12.88 16.25
CA ILE A 274 5.96 12.27 15.02
C ILE A 274 5.09 12.67 13.84
N GLN A 275 3.77 12.66 14.01
CA GLN A 275 2.81 13.05 12.96
C GLN A 275 2.96 14.53 12.61
N ASP A 276 3.13 15.41 13.60
CA ASP A 276 3.35 16.84 13.38
C ASP A 276 4.65 17.09 12.59
N ARG A 277 5.73 16.39 12.92
CA ARG A 277 6.99 16.45 12.16
C ARG A 277 6.82 16.00 10.70
N LYS A 278 6.02 14.96 10.44
CA LYS A 278 5.69 14.52 9.08
C LYS A 278 4.91 15.59 8.32
N LEU A 279 3.88 16.15 8.95
CA LEU A 279 3.04 17.19 8.36
C LEU A 279 3.85 18.45 8.05
N ASP A 280 4.75 18.89 8.95
CA ASP A 280 5.63 20.04 8.76
C ASP A 280 6.53 19.88 7.52
N ILE A 281 7.07 18.68 7.30
CA ILE A 281 7.86 18.39 6.10
C ILE A 281 6.99 18.45 4.83
N GLN A 282 5.80 17.86 4.86
CA GLN A 282 4.88 17.86 3.72
C GLN A 282 4.43 19.29 3.38
N GLU A 283 4.10 20.09 4.40
CA GLU A 283 3.71 21.49 4.20
C GLU A 283 4.84 22.32 3.59
N LYS A 284 6.07 22.17 4.06
CA LYS A 284 7.23 22.88 3.50
C LYS A 284 7.47 22.52 2.03
N ILE A 285 7.27 21.26 1.64
CA ILE A 285 7.34 20.83 0.23
C ILE A 285 6.23 21.51 -0.56
N ARG A 286 4.99 21.43 -0.08
CA ARG A 286 3.79 21.97 -0.73
C ARG A 286 3.88 23.48 -0.93
N ILE A 287 4.31 24.23 0.09
CA ILE A 287 4.48 25.68 0.01
C ILE A 287 5.49 26.07 -1.08
N ARG A 288 6.64 25.40 -1.15
CA ARG A 288 7.66 25.67 -2.19
C ARG A 288 7.09 25.46 -3.59
N TYR A 289 6.30 24.40 -3.76
CA TYR A 289 5.67 24.13 -5.03
C TYR A 289 4.60 25.19 -5.38
N LEU A 290 3.75 25.56 -4.41
CA LEU A 290 2.72 26.60 -4.61
C LEU A 290 3.33 27.93 -5.05
N ILE A 291 4.51 28.30 -4.54
CA ILE A 291 5.22 29.49 -4.97
C ILE A 291 5.60 29.39 -6.47
N VAL A 292 6.16 28.26 -6.89
CA VAL A 292 6.52 28.02 -8.30
C VAL A 292 5.28 28.09 -9.19
N GLN A 293 4.18 27.45 -8.79
CA GLN A 293 2.92 27.46 -9.54
C GLN A 293 2.29 28.86 -9.61
N ALA A 294 2.33 29.61 -8.51
CA ALA A 294 1.84 30.99 -8.50
C ALA A 294 2.61 31.88 -9.49
N LEU A 295 3.94 31.74 -9.54
CA LEU A 295 4.77 32.47 -10.51
C LEU A 295 4.42 32.08 -11.96
N LEU A 296 4.28 30.79 -12.26
CA LEU A 296 3.87 30.32 -13.57
C LEU A 296 2.48 30.80 -13.96
N LEU A 297 1.56 30.87 -13.00
CA LEU A 297 0.21 31.38 -13.19
C LEU A 297 0.26 32.89 -13.56
N VAL A 298 1.01 33.71 -12.82
CA VAL A 298 1.18 35.15 -13.10
C VAL A 298 1.75 35.34 -14.48
N ILE A 299 2.78 34.59 -14.88
CA ILE A 299 3.36 34.65 -16.21
C ILE A 299 2.31 34.29 -17.27
N SER A 300 1.54 33.22 -17.04
CA SER A 300 0.49 32.76 -17.96
C SER A 300 -0.61 33.84 -18.16
N TYR A 301 -1.10 34.42 -17.06
CA TYR A 301 -2.10 35.48 -17.11
C TYR A 301 -1.56 36.71 -17.83
N THR A 302 -0.32 37.11 -17.56
CA THR A 302 0.31 38.27 -18.20
C THR A 302 0.42 38.06 -19.71
N VAL A 303 0.97 36.93 -20.15
CA VAL A 303 1.19 36.65 -21.57
C VAL A 303 -0.13 36.54 -22.34
N ILE A 304 -1.09 35.78 -21.79
CA ILE A 304 -2.39 35.57 -22.45
C ILE A 304 -3.25 36.84 -22.37
N GLY A 305 -3.20 37.56 -21.23
CA GLY A 305 -3.90 38.84 -21.07
C GLY A 305 -3.45 39.90 -22.04
N VAL A 306 -2.13 40.05 -22.24
CA VAL A 306 -1.55 40.99 -23.27
C VAL A 306 -2.07 40.66 -24.67
N ARG A 307 -2.18 39.39 -25.03
CA ARG A 307 -2.76 38.96 -26.32
C ARG A 307 -4.23 39.34 -26.45
N GLY A 308 -4.98 39.19 -25.34
CA GLY A 308 -6.39 39.64 -25.32
C GLY A 308 -6.55 41.13 -25.50
N VAL A 309 -5.72 41.94 -24.79
CA VAL A 309 -5.72 43.42 -24.95
C VAL A 309 -5.33 43.86 -26.36
N ASN A 310 -4.38 43.14 -26.99
CA ASN A 310 -3.98 43.41 -28.38
C ASN A 310 -5.01 42.92 -29.42
N GLY A 311 -6.14 42.38 -29.02
CA GLY A 311 -7.19 41.89 -29.92
C GLY A 311 -6.85 40.64 -30.72
N MET A 312 -5.77 39.93 -30.32
CA MET A 312 -5.36 38.67 -30.97
C MET A 312 -6.27 37.49 -30.61
N ILE A 313 -6.86 37.51 -29.42
CA ILE A 313 -7.80 36.54 -28.92
C ILE A 313 -8.96 37.22 -28.21
N THR A 314 -10.12 36.56 -28.18
CA THR A 314 -11.29 37.09 -27.50
C THR A 314 -11.14 37.00 -25.98
N GLY A 315 -11.94 37.78 -25.22
CA GLY A 315 -11.93 37.69 -23.74
C GLY A 315 -12.32 36.29 -23.24
N ALA A 316 -13.20 35.58 -23.95
CA ALA A 316 -13.56 34.20 -23.65
C ALA A 316 -12.38 33.23 -23.87
N GLU A 317 -11.60 33.46 -24.92
CA GLU A 317 -10.40 32.69 -25.21
C GLU A 317 -9.29 32.93 -24.17
N VAL A 318 -9.17 34.17 -23.63
CA VAL A 318 -8.28 34.44 -22.49
C VAL A 318 -8.62 33.54 -21.32
N VAL A 319 -9.90 33.48 -20.93
CA VAL A 319 -10.36 32.61 -19.84
C VAL A 319 -10.07 31.13 -20.15
N LYS A 320 -10.37 30.70 -21.38
CA LYS A 320 -10.12 29.29 -21.81
C LYS A 320 -8.65 28.89 -21.67
N TYR A 321 -7.73 29.68 -22.20
CA TYR A 321 -6.32 29.33 -22.25
C TYR A 321 -5.67 29.42 -20.86
N VAL A 322 -6.03 30.43 -20.06
CA VAL A 322 -5.56 30.51 -18.67
C VAL A 322 -6.06 29.35 -17.82
N SER A 323 -7.36 29.01 -17.95
CA SER A 323 -7.90 27.84 -17.23
C SER A 323 -7.23 26.53 -17.64
N ALA A 324 -6.92 26.35 -18.94
CA ALA A 324 -6.20 25.18 -19.42
C ALA A 324 -4.75 25.11 -18.88
N LEU A 325 -4.04 26.23 -18.81
CA LEU A 325 -2.68 26.29 -18.23
C LEU A 325 -2.68 26.06 -16.72
N THR A 326 -3.70 26.58 -16.01
CA THR A 326 -3.89 26.32 -14.58
C THR A 326 -4.15 24.84 -14.31
N ALA A 327 -5.03 24.21 -15.11
CA ALA A 327 -5.33 22.79 -15.02
C ALA A 327 -4.09 21.92 -15.34
N LEU A 328 -3.29 22.33 -16.34
CA LEU A 328 -2.01 21.71 -16.67
C LEU A 328 -1.04 21.73 -15.48
N GLY A 329 -0.88 22.88 -14.83
CA GLY A 329 -0.02 23.01 -13.64
C GLY A 329 -0.45 22.10 -12.50
N GLY A 330 -1.77 22.03 -12.23
CA GLY A 330 -2.34 21.10 -11.26
C GLY A 330 -2.10 19.64 -11.61
N ALA A 331 -2.31 19.24 -12.87
CA ALA A 331 -2.07 17.87 -13.33
C ALA A 331 -0.59 17.47 -13.21
N CYS A 332 0.35 18.37 -13.51
CA CYS A 332 1.78 18.13 -13.31
C CYS A 332 2.14 17.90 -11.84
N GLN A 333 1.52 18.64 -10.92
CA GLN A 333 1.70 18.45 -9.48
C GLN A 333 1.15 17.09 -9.03
N TYR A 334 -0.12 16.83 -9.29
CA TYR A 334 -0.78 15.60 -8.86
C TYR A 334 -0.11 14.36 -9.43
N MET A 335 0.40 14.43 -10.66
CA MET A 335 1.13 13.33 -11.27
C MET A 335 2.36 12.92 -10.45
N VAL A 336 3.12 13.87 -9.89
CA VAL A 336 4.27 13.57 -9.02
C VAL A 336 3.82 12.95 -7.70
N ASP A 337 2.82 13.55 -7.04
CA ASP A 337 2.28 13.05 -5.77
C ASP A 337 1.74 11.62 -5.92
N HIS A 338 1.01 11.36 -6.99
CA HIS A 338 0.44 10.03 -7.24
C HIS A 338 1.50 9.01 -7.66
N PHE A 339 2.51 9.43 -8.42
CA PHE A 339 3.64 8.57 -8.78
C PHE A 339 4.42 8.10 -7.54
N GLU A 340 4.73 9.03 -6.62
CA GLU A 340 5.38 8.70 -5.35
C GLU A 340 4.51 7.77 -4.48
N THR A 341 3.21 8.01 -4.44
CA THR A 341 2.27 7.15 -3.73
C THR A 341 2.23 5.74 -4.31
N VAL A 342 2.27 5.59 -5.64
CA VAL A 342 2.35 4.29 -6.31
C VAL A 342 3.63 3.55 -5.93
N LEU A 343 4.78 4.23 -5.95
CA LEU A 343 6.06 3.64 -5.56
C LEU A 343 6.06 3.19 -4.09
N LEU A 344 5.51 3.99 -3.19
CA LEU A 344 5.40 3.64 -1.77
C LEU A 344 4.50 2.42 -1.57
N ASN A 345 3.34 2.38 -2.22
CA ASN A 345 2.44 1.23 -2.17
C ASN A 345 3.10 -0.06 -2.66
N MET A 346 3.98 0.01 -3.66
CA MET A 346 4.74 -1.16 -4.13
C MET A 346 5.66 -1.74 -3.05
N GLN A 347 6.25 -0.90 -2.19
CA GLN A 347 7.10 -1.36 -1.09
C GLN A 347 6.29 -2.13 -0.04
N TYR A 348 5.10 -1.63 0.33
CA TYR A 348 4.22 -2.34 1.27
C TYR A 348 3.71 -3.68 0.71
N LEU A 349 3.38 -3.72 -0.58
CA LEU A 349 2.94 -4.96 -1.23
C LEU A 349 4.06 -6.01 -1.35
N HIS A 350 5.32 -5.59 -1.30
CA HIS A 350 6.46 -6.50 -1.27
C HIS A 350 6.43 -7.41 -0.04
N HIS A 351 6.15 -6.88 1.14
CA HIS A 351 6.05 -7.68 2.38
C HIS A 351 4.91 -8.70 2.35
N TYR A 352 3.75 -8.33 1.79
CA TYR A 352 2.66 -9.29 1.55
C TYR A 352 3.12 -10.45 0.67
N TYR A 353 3.86 -10.14 -0.39
CA TYR A 353 4.35 -11.13 -1.32
C TYR A 353 5.43 -12.03 -0.69
N GLU A 354 6.38 -11.45 0.03
CA GLU A 354 7.41 -12.20 0.76
C GLU A 354 6.78 -13.17 1.76
N TYR A 355 5.75 -12.72 2.48
CA TYR A 355 5.03 -13.58 3.41
C TYR A 355 4.37 -14.77 2.71
N LEU A 356 3.73 -14.57 1.56
CA LEU A 356 3.11 -15.66 0.81
C LEU A 356 4.13 -16.65 0.23
N GLN A 357 5.37 -16.22 0.02
CA GLN A 357 6.46 -17.07 -0.51
C GLN A 357 7.25 -17.80 0.56
N LEU A 358 6.95 -17.61 1.83
CA LEU A 358 7.62 -18.38 2.89
C LEU A 358 7.52 -19.87 2.59
N PRO A 359 8.63 -20.62 2.65
CA PRO A 359 8.62 -22.04 2.34
C PRO A 359 7.88 -22.84 3.42
N ASN A 360 7.16 -23.88 3.02
CA ASN A 360 6.66 -24.89 3.93
C ASN A 360 7.71 -26.00 3.97
N ARG A 361 8.46 -26.13 5.05
CA ARG A 361 9.64 -27.00 5.15
C ARG A 361 9.30 -28.46 5.41
N LYS A 362 8.17 -28.74 6.06
CA LYS A 362 7.82 -30.08 6.57
C LYS A 362 7.13 -31.00 5.57
N GLN A 363 6.87 -30.54 4.36
CA GLN A 363 6.26 -31.37 3.29
C GLN A 363 7.24 -32.33 2.59
N THR A 364 8.44 -32.57 3.16
CA THR A 364 9.49 -33.32 2.47
C THR A 364 9.51 -34.83 2.71
N GLY A 365 8.76 -35.35 3.70
CA GLY A 365 8.62 -36.79 3.93
C GLY A 365 7.49 -37.37 3.09
N GLY A 366 7.71 -38.52 2.47
CA GLY A 366 6.72 -39.15 1.59
C GLY A 366 6.41 -40.60 1.94
N LYS A 367 6.97 -41.14 3.04
CA LYS A 367 6.64 -42.51 3.48
C LYS A 367 5.23 -42.51 4.10
N PRO A 368 4.31 -43.36 3.60
CA PRO A 368 3.00 -43.49 4.20
C PRO A 368 3.09 -44.13 5.58
N THR A 369 2.24 -43.68 6.49
CA THR A 369 2.07 -44.30 7.83
C THR A 369 1.08 -45.46 7.81
N ALA A 370 0.32 -45.60 6.71
CA ALA A 370 -0.68 -46.66 6.56
C ALA A 370 -0.10 -48.09 6.61
N ASP A 371 1.17 -48.26 6.28
CA ASP A 371 1.87 -49.56 6.28
C ASP A 371 2.40 -49.93 7.66
N LEU A 372 2.23 -49.08 8.68
CA LEU A 372 2.69 -49.35 10.04
C LEU A 372 1.74 -50.30 10.77
N PRO A 373 2.27 -51.32 11.51
CA PRO A 373 1.46 -52.18 12.30
C PRO A 373 0.79 -51.40 13.44
N GLN A 374 -0.54 -51.36 13.48
CA GLN A 374 -1.31 -50.55 14.43
C GLN A 374 -1.11 -50.96 15.90
N GLN A 375 -0.61 -52.15 16.17
CA GLN A 375 -0.48 -52.69 17.54
C GLN A 375 0.98 -52.73 18.05
N ASP A 376 1.99 -52.44 17.22
CA ASP A 376 3.40 -52.52 17.58
C ASP A 376 4.15 -51.22 17.22
N LEU A 377 3.58 -50.06 17.62
CA LEU A 377 4.23 -48.81 17.42
C LEU A 377 5.22 -48.50 18.53
N VAL A 378 6.45 -48.20 18.18
CA VAL A 378 7.54 -47.82 19.08
C VAL A 378 8.07 -46.46 18.66
N ILE A 379 8.03 -45.49 19.57
CA ILE A 379 8.62 -44.17 19.37
C ILE A 379 9.87 -44.07 20.24
N THR A 380 11.01 -43.73 19.63
CA THR A 380 12.30 -43.61 20.33
C THR A 380 12.89 -42.24 20.13
N PHE A 381 13.27 -41.57 21.20
CA PHE A 381 14.08 -40.36 21.23
C PHE A 381 15.53 -40.78 21.39
N GLU A 382 16.38 -40.46 20.45
CA GLU A 382 17.82 -40.77 20.49
C GLU A 382 18.63 -39.48 20.60
N ASP A 383 19.21 -39.26 21.78
CA ASP A 383 20.08 -38.13 22.11
C ASP A 383 19.48 -36.76 21.74
N VAL A 384 18.18 -36.60 22.01
CA VAL A 384 17.41 -35.42 21.55
C VAL A 384 17.69 -34.22 22.45
N SER A 385 18.22 -33.15 21.83
CA SER A 385 18.32 -31.84 22.45
C SER A 385 17.52 -30.80 21.65
N PHE A 386 16.92 -29.85 22.33
CA PHE A 386 16.11 -28.84 21.70
C PHE A 386 16.24 -27.49 22.37
N LYS A 387 16.35 -26.47 21.51
CA LYS A 387 16.39 -25.05 21.87
C LYS A 387 15.40 -24.26 21.05
N TYR A 388 14.54 -23.50 21.72
CA TYR A 388 13.59 -22.61 21.02
C TYR A 388 14.33 -21.54 20.18
N PRO A 389 13.79 -21.17 19.02
CA PRO A 389 14.34 -20.08 18.22
C PRO A 389 14.51 -18.78 19.06
N GLY A 390 15.70 -18.21 19.09
CA GLY A 390 16.01 -17.03 19.93
C GLY A 390 16.21 -17.31 21.42
N GLY A 391 16.00 -18.54 21.90
CA GLY A 391 16.25 -18.94 23.28
C GLY A 391 17.74 -18.89 23.65
N LYS A 392 18.06 -18.64 24.92
CA LYS A 392 19.46 -18.63 25.40
C LYS A 392 19.91 -19.99 25.95
N LYS A 393 18.97 -20.82 26.39
CA LYS A 393 19.24 -22.13 27.00
C LYS A 393 18.47 -23.22 26.27
N ASP A 394 19.01 -24.43 26.29
CA ASP A 394 18.33 -25.61 25.80
C ASP A 394 17.14 -25.92 26.72
N SER A 395 16.02 -26.31 26.13
CA SER A 395 14.80 -26.70 26.85
C SER A 395 14.75 -28.21 27.10
N LEU A 396 15.48 -28.97 26.30
CA LEU A 396 15.74 -30.38 26.46
C LEU A 396 17.20 -30.63 26.12
N GLU A 397 17.88 -31.47 26.91
CA GLU A 397 19.29 -31.82 26.75
C GLU A 397 19.44 -33.35 26.81
N HIS A 398 20.01 -33.92 25.74
CA HIS A 398 20.40 -35.35 25.64
C HIS A 398 19.31 -36.35 26.09
N VAL A 399 18.06 -36.10 25.66
CA VAL A 399 16.90 -36.95 26.07
C VAL A 399 16.92 -38.26 25.29
N ASN A 400 16.91 -39.36 26.02
CA ASN A 400 16.80 -40.74 25.53
C ASN A 400 15.56 -41.38 26.15
N LEU A 401 14.53 -41.67 25.38
CA LEU A 401 13.26 -42.22 25.82
C LEU A 401 12.69 -43.16 24.77
N THR A 402 11.99 -44.23 25.21
CA THR A 402 11.27 -45.11 24.30
C THR A 402 9.84 -45.30 24.84
N PHE A 403 8.87 -45.18 23.95
CA PHE A 403 7.44 -45.37 24.23
C PHE A 403 6.90 -46.50 23.39
N HIS A 404 6.10 -47.38 24.01
CA HIS A 404 5.43 -48.48 23.31
C HIS A 404 3.93 -48.21 23.20
N TYR A 405 3.33 -48.70 22.15
CA TYR A 405 1.88 -48.60 21.97
C TYR A 405 1.13 -49.17 23.19
N GLY A 406 0.09 -48.46 23.64
CA GLY A 406 -0.74 -48.86 24.78
C GLY A 406 -0.18 -48.53 26.16
N GLU A 407 1.06 -48.02 26.27
CA GLU A 407 1.61 -47.57 27.55
C GLU A 407 0.93 -46.29 28.04
N LYS A 408 0.74 -46.23 29.37
CA LYS A 408 0.28 -45.01 30.06
C LYS A 408 1.46 -44.38 30.77
N ILE A 409 1.90 -43.24 30.26
CA ILE A 409 3.09 -42.54 30.77
C ILE A 409 2.68 -41.21 31.40
N ALA A 410 3.21 -40.92 32.59
CA ALA A 410 3.04 -39.65 33.27
C ALA A 410 4.34 -38.83 33.21
N LEU A 411 4.30 -37.65 32.59
CA LEU A 411 5.41 -36.69 32.62
C LEU A 411 5.28 -35.76 33.82
N VAL A 412 6.16 -35.92 34.80
CA VAL A 412 6.16 -35.15 36.05
C VAL A 412 7.40 -34.30 36.15
N GLY A 413 7.25 -33.09 36.67
CA GLY A 413 8.36 -32.16 36.86
C GLY A 413 7.88 -30.73 37.11
N PRO A 414 8.76 -29.83 37.57
CA PRO A 414 8.44 -28.42 37.80
C PRO A 414 8.04 -27.69 36.52
N ASN A 415 7.49 -26.48 36.65
CA ASN A 415 7.23 -25.63 35.49
C ASN A 415 8.54 -25.27 34.81
N GLY A 416 8.58 -25.36 33.48
CA GLY A 416 9.79 -25.15 32.71
C GLY A 416 10.70 -26.38 32.51
N ALA A 417 10.34 -27.56 33.06
CA ALA A 417 11.12 -28.80 32.92
C ALA A 417 11.07 -29.45 31.49
N GLY A 418 10.56 -28.76 30.48
CA GLY A 418 10.54 -29.28 29.11
C GLY A 418 9.37 -30.23 28.76
N LYS A 419 8.38 -30.45 29.68
CA LYS A 419 7.25 -31.34 29.42
C LYS A 419 6.47 -31.03 28.15
N THR A 420 6.07 -29.79 28.00
CA THR A 420 5.34 -29.34 26.79
C THR A 420 6.24 -29.40 25.54
N THR A 421 7.51 -29.08 25.69
CA THR A 421 8.50 -29.15 24.61
C THR A 421 8.66 -30.59 24.08
N LEU A 422 8.69 -31.59 24.97
CA LEU A 422 8.74 -32.98 24.56
C LEU A 422 7.53 -33.41 23.72
N ILE A 423 6.32 -32.96 24.10
CA ILE A 423 5.09 -33.24 23.33
C ILE A 423 5.10 -32.50 21.98
N LEU A 424 5.57 -31.26 21.93
CA LEU A 424 5.67 -30.50 20.68
C LEU A 424 6.66 -31.17 19.72
N LEU A 425 7.76 -31.72 20.20
CA LEU A 425 8.71 -32.49 19.38
C LEU A 425 8.14 -33.84 18.96
N LEU A 426 7.43 -34.54 19.87
CA LEU A 426 6.75 -35.77 19.55
C LEU A 426 5.71 -35.59 18.43
N CYS A 427 4.94 -34.50 18.46
CA CYS A 427 3.97 -34.16 17.43
C CYS A 427 4.63 -33.53 16.17
N ARG A 428 5.97 -33.48 16.09
CA ARG A 428 6.69 -32.86 14.98
C ARG A 428 6.27 -31.42 14.69
N LEU A 429 5.75 -30.71 15.72
CA LEU A 429 5.49 -29.27 15.64
C LEU A 429 6.79 -28.46 15.65
N TYR A 430 7.82 -29.00 16.34
CA TYR A 430 9.20 -28.55 16.27
C TYR A 430 10.12 -29.69 15.83
N GLU A 431 11.29 -29.34 15.34
CA GLU A 431 12.34 -30.29 15.05
C GLU A 431 13.44 -30.21 16.11
N PRO A 432 14.02 -31.35 16.52
CA PRO A 432 15.12 -31.35 17.49
C PRO A 432 16.34 -30.60 16.92
N THR A 433 17.03 -29.84 17.78
CA THR A 433 18.28 -29.16 17.44
C THR A 433 19.42 -30.16 17.27
N HIS A 434 19.37 -31.24 18.03
CA HIS A 434 20.31 -32.35 18.00
C HIS A 434 19.61 -33.66 18.25
N GLY A 435 20.17 -34.78 17.74
CA GLY A 435 19.54 -36.09 17.85
C GLY A 435 18.41 -36.31 16.85
N ARG A 436 17.63 -37.37 17.07
CA ARG A 436 16.52 -37.76 16.20
C ARG A 436 15.41 -38.44 16.97
N ILE A 437 14.21 -38.39 16.42
CA ILE A 437 13.04 -39.12 16.93
C ILE A 437 12.65 -40.14 15.89
N LEU A 438 12.50 -41.38 16.29
CA LEU A 438 12.22 -42.50 15.42
C LEU A 438 10.82 -43.04 15.69
N LEU A 439 10.12 -43.44 14.66
CA LEU A 439 8.90 -44.25 14.72
C LEU A 439 9.21 -45.59 14.05
N ASN A 440 9.18 -46.68 14.84
CA ASN A 440 9.59 -48.00 14.40
C ASN A 440 10.97 -48.05 13.73
N GLY A 441 11.94 -47.30 14.29
CA GLY A 441 13.32 -47.22 13.79
C GLY A 441 13.55 -46.32 12.60
N ILE A 442 12.52 -45.67 12.06
CA ILE A 442 12.60 -44.72 10.95
C ILE A 442 12.41 -43.31 11.50
N ASP A 443 13.24 -42.38 11.05
CA ASP A 443 13.14 -40.96 11.44
C ASP A 443 11.77 -40.40 11.09
N ILE A 444 11.10 -39.73 12.05
CA ILE A 444 9.78 -39.15 11.82
C ILE A 444 9.73 -38.13 10.70
N ARG A 445 10.87 -37.57 10.30
CA ARG A 445 10.99 -36.63 9.17
C ARG A 445 10.82 -37.30 7.80
N GLU A 446 10.95 -38.63 7.71
CA GLU A 446 10.78 -39.38 6.47
C GLU A 446 9.31 -39.72 6.15
N TYR A 447 8.44 -39.67 7.17
CA TYR A 447 7.02 -39.90 6.97
C TYR A 447 6.29 -38.70 6.39
N ASP A 448 5.17 -38.95 5.71
CA ASP A 448 4.24 -37.90 5.34
C ASP A 448 3.78 -37.13 6.58
N TYR A 449 3.82 -35.83 6.51
CA TYR A 449 3.60 -34.97 7.69
C TYR A 449 2.15 -35.02 8.18
N GLU A 450 1.18 -34.99 7.25
CA GLU A 450 -0.25 -34.99 7.58
C GLU A 450 -0.67 -36.34 8.13
N GLU A 451 -0.21 -37.44 7.51
CA GLU A 451 -0.48 -38.79 8.01
C GLU A 451 0.15 -39.03 9.37
N TYR A 452 1.39 -38.57 9.61
CA TYR A 452 2.05 -38.67 10.89
C TYR A 452 1.28 -37.90 11.97
N LEU A 453 0.85 -36.67 11.71
CA LEU A 453 0.05 -35.90 12.65
C LEU A 453 -1.31 -36.56 12.96
N ALA A 454 -1.94 -37.17 11.96
CA ALA A 454 -3.22 -37.85 12.12
C ALA A 454 -3.17 -39.04 13.10
N MET A 455 -1.95 -39.55 13.42
CA MET A 455 -1.78 -40.61 14.44
C MET A 455 -1.98 -40.12 15.87
N PHE A 456 -1.96 -38.80 16.11
CA PHE A 456 -2.02 -38.23 17.46
C PHE A 456 -3.37 -37.57 17.76
N GLY A 457 -3.99 -37.96 18.87
CA GLY A 457 -5.10 -37.23 19.46
C GLY A 457 -4.61 -36.36 20.61
N VAL A 458 -4.28 -35.10 20.35
CA VAL A 458 -3.69 -34.19 21.34
C VAL A 458 -4.74 -33.29 21.98
N VAL A 459 -4.74 -33.21 23.30
CA VAL A 459 -5.57 -32.29 24.08
C VAL A 459 -4.66 -31.26 24.77
N PHE A 460 -4.63 -30.03 24.26
CA PHE A 460 -3.92 -28.95 24.95
C PHE A 460 -4.83 -28.31 26.00
N ARG A 461 -4.28 -28.00 27.17
CA ARG A 461 -4.94 -27.16 28.15
C ARG A 461 -4.99 -25.72 27.65
N ILE A 462 -6.08 -25.33 27.00
CA ILE A 462 -6.31 -23.95 26.59
C ILE A 462 -6.75 -23.17 27.83
N SER A 463 -5.86 -22.35 28.38
CA SER A 463 -6.15 -21.51 29.55
C SER A 463 -7.15 -20.37 29.26
N ASN A 464 -7.51 -20.11 27.99
CA ASN A 464 -8.36 -19.01 27.57
C ASN A 464 -9.25 -19.38 26.37
N CYS A 465 -10.11 -20.40 26.49
CA CYS A 465 -11.31 -20.45 25.64
C CYS A 465 -12.45 -19.73 26.38
N SER A 466 -12.55 -18.41 26.20
CA SER A 466 -13.84 -17.75 26.30
C SER A 466 -14.51 -17.88 24.92
N LEU A 467 -15.53 -18.75 24.86
CA LEU A 467 -16.54 -18.75 23.79
C LEU A 467 -17.25 -17.40 23.73
#